data_d5f4e216d2a9313da57a5004cdd1c630
#
_entry.id   d5f4e216d2a9313da57a5004cdd1c630
#
_cell.length_a   1.000
_cell.length_b   1.000
_cell.length_c   1.000
_cell.angle_alpha   90.00
_cell.angle_beta   90.00
_cell.angle_gamma   90.00
#
_symmetry.space_group_name_H-M   'P 1'
#
loop_
_entity.id
_entity.type
_entity.pdbx_description
1 polymer ?
#
loop_
_entity_poly.entity_id
_entity_poly.type
_entity_poly.pdbx_seq_one_letter_code
_entity_poly.pdbx_strand_id
1 'polypeptide(L)'
;MKRIISVLLAAVMVCTAAVIFAGCGDGNYPVTVANITIDKEPEAIVVLDPSAADIISYMNYDGKIVGRSTEVDQSYLSVAPDFGAAAEPDVNSIINSGAQVVFAGDKINDDAVKQLQEKKIQVIKMSLADTPKELETNYLTIGKILGGAVTGLEKGTSSYEKLIEHMEKLKIEVSSSTTSGALETACYLYVDDGSLRVMTSGTYVDMLIGYTGAVNVAVNIIDGNVEVNTLRIANPNYIFYSDEQTLNAIQSDDVLSKLTAVTSGKALQVSEKDITRQGLTALATLEKMIGFMHPELAKKATTDEAATQAQTPAQTATEAATQAATQAAAQATQAANEVPHSEADRYDIKITDDLSLKKGDEDKGDSKDVWELQHRLWNLDYLVGVDNVTGYFGDLTEQAVKDYQKAAGFEVTGIADNKTIKALFMSDAPKGVLPEGVSNEP
;
A
#
# COMPACT_ATOMS: atom_id res chain seq x y z
N MET A 1 67.16 10.79 -37.13
CA MET A 1 66.11 10.06 -37.83
C MET A 1 65.27 9.36 -36.77
N LYS A 2 64.25 10.02 -36.27
CA LYS A 2 63.28 9.46 -35.33
C LYS A 2 61.90 9.73 -35.89
N ARG A 3 61.20 8.67 -36.31
CA ARG A 3 59.82 8.73 -36.76
C ARG A 3 58.93 8.64 -35.54
N ILE A 4 58.14 9.63 -35.30
CA ILE A 4 57.07 9.67 -34.30
C ILE A 4 55.84 9.11 -34.99
N ILE A 5 55.35 8.00 -34.47
CA ILE A 5 54.07 7.40 -34.85
C ILE A 5 53.01 7.99 -33.96
N SER A 6 52.18 8.85 -34.50
CA SER A 6 50.96 9.34 -33.83
C SER A 6 49.88 8.26 -33.95
N VAL A 7 49.46 7.73 -32.80
CA VAL A 7 48.29 6.87 -32.73
C VAL A 7 47.05 7.77 -32.56
N LEU A 8 46.26 7.86 -33.62
CA LEU A 8 44.92 8.46 -33.60
C LEU A 8 43.97 7.48 -32.90
N LEU A 9 43.57 7.83 -31.67
CA LEU A 9 42.46 7.15 -30.99
C LEU A 9 41.16 7.71 -31.58
N ALA A 10 40.53 6.96 -32.48
CA ALA A 10 39.19 7.26 -32.95
C ALA A 10 38.19 6.89 -31.84
N ALA A 11 37.68 7.88 -31.11
CA ALA A 11 36.53 7.73 -30.26
C ALA A 11 35.30 7.51 -31.12
N VAL A 12 34.81 6.28 -31.17
CA VAL A 12 33.51 5.98 -31.76
C VAL A 12 32.47 6.44 -30.74
N MET A 13 31.95 7.65 -30.95
CA MET A 13 30.79 8.16 -30.26
C MET A 13 29.57 7.44 -30.87
N VAL A 14 29.10 6.40 -30.18
CA VAL A 14 27.81 5.78 -30.48
C VAL A 14 26.74 6.77 -30.05
N CYS A 15 26.31 7.63 -30.96
CA CYS A 15 25.05 8.36 -30.82
C CYS A 15 23.93 7.34 -30.91
N THR A 16 23.45 6.84 -29.77
CA THR A 16 22.12 6.27 -29.67
C THR A 16 21.13 7.41 -29.97
N ALA A 17 20.68 7.49 -31.22
CA ALA A 17 19.55 8.31 -31.57
C ALA A 17 18.35 7.79 -30.77
N ALA A 18 18.02 8.46 -29.69
CA ALA A 18 16.70 8.36 -29.08
C ALA A 18 15.74 8.90 -30.16
N VAL A 19 15.03 7.98 -30.81
CA VAL A 19 13.89 8.34 -31.67
C VAL A 19 12.82 8.82 -30.68
N ILE A 20 12.79 10.14 -30.48
CA ILE A 20 11.67 10.79 -29.81
C ILE A 20 10.49 10.65 -30.78
N PHE A 21 9.67 9.63 -30.58
CA PHE A 21 8.32 9.63 -31.09
C PHE A 21 7.56 10.74 -30.34
N ALA A 22 7.52 11.93 -30.93
CA ALA A 22 6.54 12.94 -30.56
C ALA A 22 5.16 12.43 -31.03
N GLY A 23 4.63 11.42 -30.34
CA GLY A 23 3.22 11.13 -30.33
C GLY A 23 2.57 12.13 -29.37
N CYS A 24 1.46 12.73 -29.75
CA CYS A 24 0.54 13.38 -28.82
C CYS A 24 -0.06 12.29 -27.90
N GLY A 25 0.69 11.82 -26.95
CA GLY A 25 0.26 11.02 -25.81
C GLY A 25 0.16 11.95 -24.59
N ASP A 26 -0.72 11.63 -23.70
CA ASP A 26 -0.97 12.30 -22.42
C ASP A 26 0.23 12.28 -21.43
N GLY A 27 1.40 11.80 -21.86
CA GLY A 27 2.61 11.68 -21.05
C GLY A 27 2.63 10.46 -20.11
N ASN A 28 1.57 9.67 -20.08
CA ASN A 28 1.46 8.51 -19.19
C ASN A 28 2.30 7.30 -19.67
N TYR A 29 2.50 7.12 -20.95
CA TYR A 29 3.29 6.01 -21.53
C TYR A 29 4.33 6.52 -22.54
N PRO A 30 5.46 5.80 -22.74
CA PRO A 30 5.80 4.51 -22.12
C PRO A 30 6.24 4.61 -20.66
N VAL A 31 6.06 3.53 -19.89
CA VAL A 31 6.59 3.39 -18.53
C VAL A 31 7.60 2.26 -18.47
N THR A 32 8.63 2.40 -17.62
CA THR A 32 9.62 1.34 -17.37
C THR A 32 9.60 0.98 -15.90
N VAL A 33 9.42 -0.32 -15.62
CA VAL A 33 9.45 -0.90 -14.29
C VAL A 33 10.30 -2.16 -14.31
N ALA A 34 11.27 -2.29 -13.41
CA ALA A 34 12.17 -3.43 -13.30
C ALA A 34 12.79 -3.84 -14.68
N ASN A 35 13.22 -2.87 -15.49
CA ASN A 35 13.77 -3.03 -16.84
C ASN A 35 12.79 -3.57 -17.90
N ILE A 36 11.50 -3.59 -17.60
CA ILE A 36 10.44 -3.94 -18.55
C ILE A 36 9.74 -2.64 -18.97
N THR A 37 9.64 -2.40 -20.28
CA THR A 37 8.97 -1.22 -20.82
C THR A 37 7.57 -1.61 -21.29
N ILE A 38 6.58 -0.85 -20.83
CA ILE A 38 5.19 -0.92 -21.25
C ILE A 38 4.93 0.30 -22.13
N ASP A 39 4.74 0.08 -23.43
CA ASP A 39 4.67 1.15 -24.42
C ASP A 39 3.34 1.90 -24.42
N LYS A 40 2.26 1.27 -23.95
CA LYS A 40 0.90 1.81 -23.87
C LYS A 40 0.13 1.17 -22.75
N GLU A 41 -0.97 1.77 -22.36
CA GLU A 41 -1.88 1.22 -21.35
C GLU A 41 -2.33 -0.20 -21.71
N PRO A 42 -2.15 -1.20 -20.83
CA PRO A 42 -2.67 -2.54 -21.02
C PRO A 42 -4.20 -2.56 -20.89
N GLU A 43 -4.87 -3.13 -21.89
CA GLU A 43 -6.32 -3.34 -21.87
C GLU A 43 -6.70 -4.71 -21.31
N ALA A 44 -5.80 -5.69 -21.43
CA ALA A 44 -5.99 -7.07 -21.01
C ALA A 44 -4.78 -7.59 -20.24
N ILE A 45 -5.01 -8.08 -19.03
CA ILE A 45 -3.97 -8.64 -18.16
C ILE A 45 -4.37 -10.02 -17.67
N VAL A 46 -3.38 -10.86 -17.36
CA VAL A 46 -3.57 -12.10 -16.64
C VAL A 46 -2.88 -11.99 -15.29
N VAL A 47 -3.52 -12.47 -14.24
CA VAL A 47 -3.00 -12.42 -12.88
C VAL A 47 -2.81 -13.83 -12.33
N LEU A 48 -1.56 -14.21 -12.11
CA LEU A 48 -1.19 -15.51 -11.57
C LEU A 48 -0.85 -15.45 -10.09
N ASP A 49 -0.56 -14.24 -9.57
CA ASP A 49 -0.23 -14.04 -8.15
C ASP A 49 -1.45 -13.51 -7.37
N PRO A 50 -1.88 -14.20 -6.29
CA PRO A 50 -3.07 -13.80 -5.52
C PRO A 50 -2.94 -12.45 -4.81
N SER A 51 -1.74 -12.05 -4.38
CA SER A 51 -1.52 -10.75 -3.74
C SER A 51 -1.58 -9.62 -4.77
N ALA A 52 -0.96 -9.81 -5.94
CA ALA A 52 -1.09 -8.85 -7.04
C ALA A 52 -2.55 -8.71 -7.49
N ALA A 53 -3.31 -9.81 -7.57
CA ALA A 53 -4.74 -9.77 -7.89
C ALA A 53 -5.54 -8.94 -6.88
N ASP A 54 -5.22 -9.08 -5.60
CA ASP A 54 -5.87 -8.38 -4.50
C ASP A 54 -5.59 -6.86 -4.56
N ILE A 55 -4.33 -6.47 -4.82
CA ILE A 55 -3.93 -5.06 -5.01
C ILE A 55 -4.60 -4.47 -6.26
N ILE A 56 -4.56 -5.17 -7.39
CA ILE A 56 -5.18 -4.74 -8.65
C ILE A 56 -6.67 -4.47 -8.46
N SER A 57 -7.37 -5.34 -7.74
CA SER A 57 -8.79 -5.19 -7.43
C SER A 57 -9.05 -4.03 -6.46
N TYR A 58 -8.22 -3.88 -5.43
CA TYR A 58 -8.31 -2.74 -4.51
C TYR A 58 -8.13 -1.40 -5.23
N MET A 59 -7.29 -1.38 -6.25
CA MET A 59 -7.07 -0.22 -7.13
C MET A 59 -8.16 -0.06 -8.22
N ASN A 60 -9.20 -0.89 -8.25
CA ASN A 60 -10.26 -0.88 -9.28
C ASN A 60 -9.71 -1.03 -10.73
N TYR A 61 -8.76 -1.96 -10.92
CA TYR A 61 -8.28 -2.37 -12.23
C TYR A 61 -8.71 -3.80 -12.60
N ASP A 62 -9.55 -4.44 -11.79
CA ASP A 62 -10.05 -5.81 -11.99
C ASP A 62 -10.77 -6.01 -13.32
N GLY A 63 -11.41 -4.96 -13.86
CA GLY A 63 -12.03 -4.99 -15.19
C GLY A 63 -11.06 -5.27 -16.35
N LYS A 64 -9.74 -5.18 -16.13
CA LYS A 64 -8.70 -5.53 -17.12
C LYS A 64 -8.29 -7.02 -17.06
N ILE A 65 -8.73 -7.78 -16.04
CA ILE A 65 -8.33 -9.17 -15.83
C ILE A 65 -9.10 -10.09 -16.79
N VAL A 66 -8.39 -10.67 -17.74
CA VAL A 66 -8.94 -11.61 -18.75
C VAL A 66 -8.61 -13.07 -18.43
N GLY A 67 -7.88 -13.34 -17.37
CA GLY A 67 -7.54 -14.69 -16.90
C GLY A 67 -6.77 -14.67 -15.59
N ARG A 68 -6.81 -15.77 -14.87
CA ARG A 68 -6.19 -15.93 -13.55
C ARG A 68 -5.57 -17.31 -13.37
N SER A 69 -4.74 -17.47 -12.33
CA SER A 69 -4.34 -18.82 -11.88
C SER A 69 -5.41 -19.45 -10.98
N THR A 70 -5.25 -20.74 -10.73
CA THR A 70 -6.09 -21.49 -9.78
C THR A 70 -5.95 -20.94 -8.34
N GLU A 71 -4.79 -20.43 -7.99
CA GLU A 71 -4.49 -19.84 -6.66
C GLU A 71 -5.17 -18.47 -6.46
N VAL A 72 -5.50 -17.77 -7.54
CA VAL A 72 -6.29 -16.52 -7.52
C VAL A 72 -7.77 -16.92 -7.41
N ASP A 73 -8.20 -17.25 -6.20
CA ASP A 73 -9.52 -17.83 -5.93
C ASP A 73 -10.49 -16.85 -5.24
N GLN A 74 -10.17 -15.55 -5.24
CA GLN A 74 -11.04 -14.49 -4.74
C GLN A 74 -12.40 -14.56 -5.45
N SER A 75 -13.49 -14.58 -4.68
CA SER A 75 -14.85 -14.78 -5.21
C SER A 75 -15.25 -13.71 -6.24
N TYR A 76 -14.78 -12.48 -6.07
CA TYR A 76 -15.04 -11.37 -7.00
C TYR A 76 -14.29 -11.51 -8.34
N LEU A 77 -13.28 -12.39 -8.43
CA LEU A 77 -12.56 -12.73 -9.66
C LEU A 77 -12.98 -14.07 -10.28
N SER A 78 -14.01 -14.71 -9.73
CA SER A 78 -14.48 -16.04 -10.18
C SER A 78 -14.96 -16.07 -11.63
N VAL A 79 -15.34 -14.94 -12.19
CA VAL A 79 -15.75 -14.81 -13.60
C VAL A 79 -14.58 -14.86 -14.57
N ALA A 80 -13.35 -14.56 -14.11
CA ALA A 80 -12.15 -14.65 -14.94
C ALA A 80 -11.77 -16.12 -15.17
N PRO A 81 -11.49 -16.55 -16.42
CA PRO A 81 -11.06 -17.90 -16.73
C PRO A 81 -9.84 -18.34 -15.94
N ASP A 82 -9.84 -19.59 -15.48
CA ASP A 82 -8.70 -20.21 -14.82
C ASP A 82 -7.74 -20.79 -15.86
N PHE A 83 -6.49 -20.37 -15.80
CA PHE A 83 -5.40 -20.78 -16.71
C PHE A 83 -4.38 -21.69 -16.02
N GLY A 84 -4.80 -22.40 -14.98
CA GLY A 84 -3.98 -23.41 -14.29
C GLY A 84 -3.17 -22.85 -13.12
N ALA A 85 -2.25 -23.66 -12.63
CA ALA A 85 -1.43 -23.33 -11.48
C ALA A 85 -0.48 -22.16 -11.76
N ALA A 86 -0.29 -21.26 -10.78
CA ALA A 86 0.58 -20.08 -10.93
C ALA A 86 2.02 -20.42 -11.32
N ALA A 87 2.54 -21.54 -10.83
CA ALA A 87 3.90 -21.99 -11.14
C ALA A 87 4.03 -22.57 -12.57
N GLU A 88 2.98 -23.22 -13.06
CA GLU A 88 2.92 -23.88 -14.37
C GLU A 88 1.61 -23.54 -15.10
N PRO A 89 1.44 -22.27 -15.52
CA PRO A 89 0.20 -21.84 -16.16
C PRO A 89 0.05 -22.37 -17.58
N ASP A 90 -1.20 -22.47 -18.05
CA ASP A 90 -1.48 -22.73 -19.46
C ASP A 90 -1.10 -21.52 -20.33
N VAL A 91 0.14 -21.54 -20.82
CA VAL A 91 0.71 -20.48 -21.66
C VAL A 91 -0.12 -20.23 -22.93
N ASN A 92 -0.71 -21.30 -23.52
CA ASN A 92 -1.53 -21.15 -24.73
C ASN A 92 -2.83 -20.39 -24.42
N SER A 93 -3.47 -20.69 -23.31
CA SER A 93 -4.65 -19.95 -22.86
C SER A 93 -4.33 -18.48 -22.59
N ILE A 94 -3.19 -18.19 -21.95
CA ILE A 94 -2.71 -16.81 -21.75
C ILE A 94 -2.50 -16.09 -23.10
N ILE A 95 -1.82 -16.71 -24.06
CA ILE A 95 -1.59 -16.11 -25.38
C ILE A 95 -2.92 -15.84 -26.10
N ASN A 96 -3.83 -16.80 -26.05
CA ASN A 96 -5.13 -16.72 -26.73
C ASN A 96 -6.09 -15.71 -26.09
N SER A 97 -5.91 -15.37 -24.82
CA SER A 97 -6.71 -14.36 -24.12
C SER A 97 -6.46 -12.93 -24.60
N GLY A 98 -5.37 -12.70 -25.35
CA GLY A 98 -4.95 -11.37 -25.78
C GLY A 98 -4.29 -10.54 -24.69
N ALA A 99 -3.88 -11.16 -23.59
CA ALA A 99 -3.17 -10.48 -22.51
C ALA A 99 -1.90 -9.80 -23.02
N GLN A 100 -1.65 -8.61 -22.55
CA GLN A 100 -0.47 -7.81 -22.84
C GLN A 100 0.55 -7.88 -21.70
N VAL A 101 0.05 -8.06 -20.47
CA VAL A 101 0.85 -8.16 -19.25
C VAL A 101 0.35 -9.35 -18.43
N VAL A 102 1.29 -10.06 -17.83
CA VAL A 102 1.05 -11.11 -16.83
C VAL A 102 1.70 -10.68 -15.52
N PHE A 103 0.92 -10.60 -14.46
CA PHE A 103 1.43 -10.45 -13.09
C PHE A 103 1.59 -11.82 -12.48
N ALA A 104 2.81 -12.18 -12.10
CA ALA A 104 3.16 -13.50 -11.59
C ALA A 104 3.99 -13.39 -10.31
N GLY A 105 3.89 -14.38 -9.43
CA GLY A 105 4.81 -14.54 -8.31
C GLY A 105 6.16 -15.12 -8.73
N ASP A 106 7.09 -15.22 -7.77
CA ASP A 106 8.46 -15.70 -8.03
C ASP A 106 8.52 -17.18 -8.48
N LYS A 107 7.48 -17.96 -8.20
CA LYS A 107 7.42 -19.40 -8.49
C LYS A 107 7.06 -19.74 -9.94
N ILE A 108 6.70 -18.77 -10.78
CA ILE A 108 6.42 -19.05 -12.20
C ILE A 108 7.66 -19.66 -12.87
N ASN A 109 7.48 -20.72 -13.64
CA ASN A 109 8.60 -21.38 -14.31
C ASN A 109 9.17 -20.53 -15.44
N ASP A 110 10.48 -20.62 -15.65
CA ASP A 110 11.21 -19.78 -16.61
C ASP A 110 10.84 -20.09 -18.08
N ASP A 111 10.43 -21.32 -18.38
CA ASP A 111 9.99 -21.68 -19.72
C ASP A 111 8.67 -21.00 -20.09
N ALA A 112 7.72 -20.89 -19.17
CA ALA A 112 6.49 -20.13 -19.37
C ALA A 112 6.80 -18.64 -19.58
N VAL A 113 7.67 -18.05 -18.75
CA VAL A 113 8.10 -16.65 -18.91
C VAL A 113 8.70 -16.43 -20.30
N LYS A 114 9.61 -17.29 -20.73
CA LYS A 114 10.25 -17.19 -22.06
C LYS A 114 9.25 -17.28 -23.19
N GLN A 115 8.32 -18.26 -23.16
CA GLN A 115 7.30 -18.42 -24.18
C GLN A 115 6.35 -17.20 -24.28
N LEU A 116 5.97 -16.62 -23.16
CA LEU A 116 5.17 -15.40 -23.10
C LEU A 116 5.92 -14.20 -23.70
N GLN A 117 7.19 -14.03 -23.32
CA GLN A 117 8.04 -12.95 -23.84
C GLN A 117 8.29 -13.07 -25.35
N GLU A 118 8.45 -14.28 -25.90
CA GLU A 118 8.53 -14.53 -27.34
C GLU A 118 7.27 -14.05 -28.10
N LYS A 119 6.13 -14.01 -27.40
CA LYS A 119 4.86 -13.46 -27.91
C LYS A 119 4.65 -11.98 -27.56
N LYS A 120 5.69 -11.31 -27.02
CA LYS A 120 5.66 -9.91 -26.58
C LYS A 120 4.67 -9.63 -25.44
N ILE A 121 4.32 -10.65 -24.66
CA ILE A 121 3.56 -10.51 -23.45
C ILE A 121 4.56 -10.21 -22.32
N GLN A 122 4.39 -9.09 -21.63
CA GLN A 122 5.31 -8.70 -20.55
C GLN A 122 4.96 -9.48 -19.27
N VAL A 123 5.94 -10.09 -18.65
CA VAL A 123 5.75 -10.81 -17.39
C VAL A 123 6.37 -10.00 -16.25
N ILE A 124 5.55 -9.53 -15.35
CA ILE A 124 5.94 -8.76 -14.17
C ILE A 124 5.96 -9.72 -12.98
N LYS A 125 7.15 -9.99 -12.46
CA LYS A 125 7.29 -10.78 -11.23
C LYS A 125 7.07 -9.87 -10.03
N MET A 126 6.13 -10.25 -9.17
CA MET A 126 5.77 -9.57 -7.94
C MET A 126 6.14 -10.46 -6.77
N SER A 127 6.88 -9.94 -5.81
CA SER A 127 7.13 -10.61 -4.54
C SER A 127 6.13 -10.13 -3.50
N LEU A 128 5.76 -11.01 -2.58
CA LEU A 128 5.01 -10.62 -1.39
C LEU A 128 5.81 -9.57 -0.63
N ALA A 129 5.18 -8.46 -0.31
CA ALA A 129 5.82 -7.42 0.48
C ALA A 129 5.86 -7.83 1.95
N ASP A 130 7.01 -7.74 2.60
CA ASP A 130 7.16 -7.96 4.03
C ASP A 130 7.14 -6.64 4.82
N THR A 131 7.52 -5.55 4.18
CA THR A 131 7.58 -4.22 4.80
C THR A 131 6.57 -3.25 4.19
N PRO A 132 6.17 -2.18 4.92
CA PRO A 132 5.34 -1.11 4.37
C PRO A 132 5.92 -0.51 3.10
N LYS A 133 7.25 -0.37 3.02
CA LYS A 133 7.93 0.19 1.84
C LYS A 133 7.87 -0.73 0.62
N GLU A 134 7.95 -2.03 0.80
CA GLU A 134 7.77 -3.00 -0.28
C GLU A 134 6.32 -3.05 -0.73
N LEU A 135 5.38 -2.96 0.22
CA LEU A 135 3.95 -2.89 -0.07
C LEU A 135 3.63 -1.66 -0.91
N GLU A 136 4.09 -0.49 -0.51
CA GLU A 136 3.99 0.74 -1.29
C GLU A 136 4.57 0.55 -2.70
N THR A 137 5.78 -0.03 -2.80
CA THR A 137 6.42 -0.30 -4.09
C THR A 137 5.56 -1.18 -4.99
N ASN A 138 4.87 -2.19 -4.46
CA ASN A 138 3.96 -3.03 -5.21
C ASN A 138 2.76 -2.23 -5.75
N TYR A 139 2.16 -1.36 -4.93
CA TYR A 139 1.08 -0.47 -5.36
C TYR A 139 1.52 0.48 -6.48
N LEU A 140 2.66 1.15 -6.29
CA LEU A 140 3.21 2.07 -7.29
C LEU A 140 3.57 1.36 -8.60
N THR A 141 4.12 0.16 -8.51
CA THR A 141 4.48 -0.67 -9.67
C THR A 141 3.23 -1.04 -10.48
N ILE A 142 2.21 -1.57 -9.82
CA ILE A 142 0.93 -1.93 -10.45
C ILE A 142 0.27 -0.67 -11.04
N GLY A 143 0.24 0.42 -10.29
CA GLY A 143 -0.30 1.68 -10.74
C GLY A 143 0.36 2.17 -12.03
N LYS A 144 1.69 2.27 -12.04
CA LYS A 144 2.45 2.69 -13.23
C LYS A 144 2.20 1.80 -14.43
N ILE A 145 2.12 0.48 -14.24
CA ILE A 145 1.90 -0.47 -15.35
C ILE A 145 0.49 -0.31 -15.93
N LEU A 146 -0.54 -0.16 -15.08
CA LEU A 146 -1.94 -0.19 -15.48
C LEU A 146 -2.55 1.18 -15.79
N GLY A 147 -1.97 2.26 -15.29
CA GLY A 147 -2.48 3.63 -15.44
C GLY A 147 -1.45 4.65 -15.91
N GLY A 148 -0.17 4.25 -16.08
CA GLY A 148 0.88 5.12 -16.62
C GLY A 148 1.73 5.85 -15.58
N ALA A 149 2.65 6.68 -16.07
CA ALA A 149 3.67 7.34 -15.26
C ALA A 149 3.11 8.41 -14.32
N VAL A 150 2.00 9.03 -14.66
CA VAL A 150 1.36 10.08 -13.88
C VAL A 150 0.11 9.53 -13.18
N THR A 151 -0.97 9.32 -13.89
CA THR A 151 -2.26 8.90 -13.31
C THR A 151 -2.19 7.55 -12.60
N GLY A 152 -1.40 6.61 -13.14
CA GLY A 152 -1.20 5.31 -12.52
C GLY A 152 -0.36 5.38 -11.27
N LEU A 153 0.66 6.23 -11.24
CA LEU A 153 1.47 6.47 -10.05
C LEU A 153 0.63 7.11 -8.93
N GLU A 154 -0.13 8.16 -9.24
CA GLU A 154 -1.03 8.82 -8.29
C GLU A 154 -2.05 7.83 -7.71
N LYS A 155 -2.66 7.02 -8.59
CA LYS A 155 -3.63 6.00 -8.15
C LYS A 155 -2.99 4.94 -7.26
N GLY A 156 -1.75 4.51 -7.57
CA GLY A 156 -0.98 3.59 -6.74
C GLY A 156 -0.72 4.17 -5.36
N THR A 157 -0.20 5.40 -5.31
CA THR A 157 0.08 6.13 -4.07
C THR A 157 -1.18 6.29 -3.22
N SER A 158 -2.23 6.86 -3.79
CA SER A 158 -3.49 7.09 -3.06
C SER A 158 -4.14 5.79 -2.58
N SER A 159 -4.06 4.71 -3.36
CA SER A 159 -4.63 3.42 -2.92
C SER A 159 -3.83 2.83 -1.76
N TYR A 160 -2.51 2.91 -1.81
CA TYR A 160 -1.65 2.49 -0.71
C TYR A 160 -1.93 3.30 0.57
N GLU A 161 -1.96 4.63 0.46
CA GLU A 161 -2.23 5.52 1.59
C GLU A 161 -3.59 5.23 2.22
N LYS A 162 -4.65 5.06 1.43
CA LYS A 162 -5.97 4.68 1.92
C LYS A 162 -5.99 3.33 2.63
N LEU A 163 -5.22 2.35 2.13
CA LEU A 163 -5.09 1.06 2.81
C LEU A 163 -4.47 1.22 4.19
N ILE A 164 -3.34 1.92 4.27
CA ILE A 164 -2.61 2.15 5.52
C ILE A 164 -3.44 2.99 6.49
N GLU A 165 -4.07 4.07 6.02
CA GLU A 165 -4.96 4.90 6.83
C GLU A 165 -6.10 4.08 7.46
N HIS A 166 -6.71 3.18 6.68
CA HIS A 166 -7.77 2.31 7.21
C HIS A 166 -7.22 1.35 8.28
N MET A 167 -6.06 0.73 8.03
CA MET A 167 -5.40 -0.16 9.01
C MET A 167 -5.03 0.59 10.30
N GLU A 168 -4.48 1.79 10.19
CA GLU A 168 -4.15 2.65 11.35
C GLU A 168 -5.39 3.06 12.12
N LYS A 169 -6.49 3.41 11.43
CA LYS A 169 -7.76 3.73 12.08
C LYS A 169 -8.27 2.56 12.91
N LEU A 170 -8.25 1.34 12.37
CA LEU A 170 -8.62 0.13 13.11
C LEU A 170 -7.76 -0.06 14.36
N LYS A 171 -6.45 0.13 14.25
CA LYS A 171 -5.52 0.05 15.38
C LYS A 171 -5.81 1.10 16.46
N ILE A 172 -6.14 2.33 16.07
CA ILE A 172 -6.53 3.40 16.99
C ILE A 172 -7.83 3.04 17.71
N GLU A 173 -8.81 2.47 17.01
CA GLU A 173 -10.06 2.01 17.61
C GLU A 173 -9.82 0.93 18.68
N VAL A 174 -8.96 -0.06 18.40
CA VAL A 174 -8.52 -1.07 19.36
C VAL A 174 -7.86 -0.41 20.57
N SER A 175 -6.89 0.46 20.34
CA SER A 175 -6.13 1.13 21.41
C SER A 175 -7.01 1.98 22.32
N SER A 176 -8.06 2.60 21.75
CA SER A 176 -9.01 3.44 22.48
C SER A 176 -10.01 2.63 23.30
N SER A 177 -10.26 1.38 22.94
CA SER A 177 -11.22 0.48 23.62
C SER A 177 -10.58 -0.33 24.74
N THR A 178 -9.26 -0.56 24.68
CA THR A 178 -8.53 -1.35 25.67
C THR A 178 -8.20 -0.51 26.92
N THR A 179 -8.92 -0.73 27.99
CA THR A 179 -8.68 -0.09 29.32
C THR A 179 -7.57 -0.78 30.13
N SER A 180 -7.14 -1.96 29.72
CA SER A 180 -6.06 -2.72 30.38
C SER A 180 -4.73 -2.32 29.76
N GLY A 181 -3.83 -1.74 30.56
CA GLY A 181 -2.49 -1.35 30.11
C GLY A 181 -1.53 -2.53 29.82
N ALA A 182 -2.03 -3.77 29.71
CA ALA A 182 -1.25 -4.94 29.31
C ALA A 182 -1.31 -5.11 27.78
N LEU A 183 -0.14 -5.19 27.14
CA LEU A 183 -0.01 -5.52 25.74
C LEU A 183 -0.51 -6.95 25.49
N GLU A 184 -1.42 -7.11 24.56
CA GLU A 184 -1.83 -8.42 24.07
C GLU A 184 -0.74 -9.02 23.18
N THR A 185 -0.67 -10.34 23.17
CA THR A 185 0.34 -11.07 22.40
C THR A 185 -0.31 -12.09 21.50
N ALA A 186 0.22 -12.27 20.30
CA ALA A 186 -0.29 -13.23 19.34
C ALA A 186 0.83 -13.91 18.56
N CYS A 187 0.50 -14.99 17.84
CA CYS A 187 1.31 -15.55 16.79
C CYS A 187 0.43 -16.12 15.68
N TYR A 188 1.03 -16.34 14.50
CA TYR A 188 0.40 -17.05 13.41
C TYR A 188 1.16 -18.36 13.13
N LEU A 189 0.45 -19.49 13.17
CA LEU A 189 0.99 -20.83 12.98
C LEU A 189 0.45 -21.45 11.68
N TYR A 190 1.30 -22.19 11.00
CA TYR A 190 0.96 -22.94 9.79
C TYR A 190 1.79 -24.21 9.68
N VAL A 191 1.35 -25.15 8.88
CA VAL A 191 2.11 -26.37 8.58
C VAL A 191 2.70 -26.26 7.18
N ASP A 192 4.03 -26.40 7.09
CA ASP A 192 4.77 -26.43 5.84
C ASP A 192 5.63 -27.71 5.81
N ASP A 193 5.50 -28.49 4.74
CA ASP A 193 6.17 -29.78 4.55
C ASP A 193 6.06 -30.71 5.79
N GLY A 194 4.83 -30.77 6.36
CA GLY A 194 4.53 -31.60 7.54
C GLY A 194 5.10 -31.09 8.87
N SER A 195 5.75 -29.95 8.88
CA SER A 195 6.33 -29.33 10.08
C SER A 195 5.55 -28.09 10.48
N LEU A 196 5.30 -27.92 11.79
CA LEU A 196 4.66 -26.71 12.30
C LEU A 196 5.63 -25.54 12.22
N ARG A 197 5.18 -24.44 11.65
CA ARG A 197 5.91 -23.19 11.43
C ARG A 197 5.21 -22.03 12.10
N VAL A 198 5.94 -20.93 12.31
CA VAL A 198 5.39 -19.66 12.80
C VAL A 198 5.84 -18.51 11.90
N MET A 199 4.96 -17.58 11.64
CA MET A 199 5.33 -16.33 10.95
C MET A 199 6.12 -15.43 11.90
N THR A 200 7.36 -15.14 11.51
CA THR A 200 8.33 -14.41 12.33
C THR A 200 8.13 -12.89 12.23
N SER A 201 8.88 -12.15 13.03
CA SER A 201 8.94 -10.69 12.91
C SER A 201 9.54 -10.26 11.57
N GLY A 202 9.14 -9.06 11.11
CA GLY A 202 9.59 -8.50 9.85
C GLY A 202 8.87 -9.07 8.62
N THR A 203 7.82 -9.85 8.80
CA THR A 203 6.95 -10.33 7.71
C THR A 203 5.67 -9.50 7.62
N TYR A 204 4.98 -9.58 6.48
CA TYR A 204 3.67 -8.94 6.32
C TYR A 204 2.65 -9.38 7.40
N VAL A 205 2.69 -10.65 7.78
CA VAL A 205 1.81 -11.19 8.84
C VAL A 205 2.12 -10.57 10.20
N ASP A 206 3.41 -10.34 10.49
CA ASP A 206 3.83 -9.60 11.67
C ASP A 206 3.27 -8.18 11.70
N MET A 207 3.29 -7.49 10.55
CA MET A 207 2.68 -6.18 10.38
C MET A 207 1.17 -6.24 10.65
N LEU A 208 0.43 -7.20 10.11
CA LEU A 208 -1.01 -7.37 10.38
C LEU A 208 -1.30 -7.64 11.86
N ILE A 209 -0.49 -8.49 12.52
CA ILE A 209 -0.59 -8.72 13.98
C ILE A 209 -0.42 -7.38 14.73
N GLY A 210 0.56 -6.56 14.33
CA GLY A 210 0.76 -5.23 14.91
C GLY A 210 -0.43 -4.29 14.76
N TYR A 211 -1.16 -4.37 13.64
CA TYR A 211 -2.38 -3.59 13.43
C TYR A 211 -3.58 -4.09 14.26
N THR A 212 -3.58 -5.33 14.75
CA THR A 212 -4.57 -5.79 15.75
C THR A 212 -4.33 -5.23 17.16
N GLY A 213 -3.26 -4.46 17.37
CA GLY A 213 -2.83 -4.00 18.69
C GLY A 213 -2.02 -5.04 19.49
N ALA A 214 -1.78 -6.24 18.94
CA ALA A 214 -0.99 -7.27 19.59
C ALA A 214 0.49 -7.22 19.19
N VAL A 215 1.32 -7.82 20.03
CA VAL A 215 2.74 -8.06 19.75
C VAL A 215 2.93 -9.51 19.31
N ASN A 216 3.59 -9.72 18.17
CA ASN A 216 3.96 -11.05 17.72
C ASN A 216 5.02 -11.66 18.66
N VAL A 217 4.75 -12.84 19.21
CA VAL A 217 5.70 -13.51 20.12
C VAL A 217 6.87 -14.18 19.39
N ALA A 218 6.81 -14.25 18.05
CA ALA A 218 7.83 -14.89 17.23
C ALA A 218 9.01 -13.98 16.85
N VAL A 219 9.22 -12.88 17.60
CA VAL A 219 10.27 -11.86 17.30
C VAL A 219 11.70 -12.39 17.26
N ASN A 220 11.99 -13.45 17.97
CA ASN A 220 13.34 -14.03 18.06
C ASN A 220 13.45 -15.40 17.39
N ILE A 221 12.44 -15.82 16.64
CA ILE A 221 12.47 -17.09 15.92
C ILE A 221 13.07 -16.84 14.53
N ILE A 222 14.11 -17.59 14.20
CA ILE A 222 14.75 -17.56 12.89
C ILE A 222 14.19 -18.74 12.08
N ASP A 223 14.00 -18.55 10.77
CA ASP A 223 13.55 -19.58 9.82
C ASP A 223 12.13 -20.12 10.04
N GLY A 224 11.33 -19.50 10.91
CA GLY A 224 9.94 -19.91 11.18
C GLY A 224 9.81 -21.28 11.86
N ASN A 225 10.90 -21.90 12.29
CA ASN A 225 10.85 -23.17 13.00
C ASN A 225 10.26 -23.00 14.40
N VAL A 226 9.19 -23.73 14.69
CA VAL A 226 8.55 -23.68 16.02
C VAL A 226 9.38 -24.48 17.02
N GLU A 227 10.01 -23.76 17.94
CA GLU A 227 10.47 -24.36 19.18
C GLU A 227 9.33 -24.35 20.20
N VAL A 228 8.72 -25.51 20.42
CA VAL A 228 7.57 -25.70 21.32
C VAL A 228 7.76 -25.06 22.69
N ASN A 229 8.97 -25.19 23.26
CA ASN A 229 9.29 -24.58 24.56
C ASN A 229 9.33 -23.03 24.50
N THR A 230 9.74 -22.44 23.39
CA THR A 230 9.72 -20.99 23.19
C THR A 230 8.27 -20.48 23.17
N LEU A 231 7.37 -21.14 22.44
CA LEU A 231 5.95 -20.79 22.47
C LEU A 231 5.31 -21.02 23.85
N ARG A 232 5.70 -22.08 24.56
CA ARG A 232 5.23 -22.33 25.92
C ARG A 232 5.64 -21.22 26.89
N ILE A 233 6.85 -20.72 26.78
CA ILE A 233 7.34 -19.61 27.63
C ILE A 233 6.65 -18.30 27.26
N ALA A 234 6.52 -18.01 25.97
CA ALA A 234 5.85 -16.81 25.47
C ALA A 234 4.36 -16.81 25.78
N ASN A 235 3.72 -18.00 25.77
CA ASN A 235 2.31 -18.24 26.07
C ASN A 235 1.38 -17.14 25.50
N PRO A 236 1.28 -17.04 24.15
CA PRO A 236 0.53 -15.98 23.48
C PRO A 236 -0.92 -15.92 23.96
N ASN A 237 -1.49 -14.71 24.03
CA ASN A 237 -2.89 -14.52 24.38
C ASN A 237 -3.82 -15.02 23.27
N TYR A 238 -3.39 -14.91 22.01
CA TYR A 238 -4.13 -15.32 20.82
C TYR A 238 -3.24 -16.13 19.86
N ILE A 239 -3.83 -17.11 19.20
CA ILE A 239 -3.21 -17.87 18.11
C ILE A 239 -4.06 -17.72 16.86
N PHE A 240 -3.44 -17.26 15.77
CA PHE A 240 -3.99 -17.40 14.44
C PHE A 240 -3.38 -18.63 13.77
N TYR A 241 -4.14 -19.37 13.00
CA TYR A 241 -3.65 -20.60 12.36
C TYR A 241 -4.24 -20.77 10.95
N SER A 242 -3.49 -21.42 10.05
CA SER A 242 -3.83 -21.50 8.63
C SER A 242 -5.07 -22.38 8.34
N ASP A 243 -5.11 -23.59 8.89
CA ASP A 243 -6.05 -24.65 8.51
C ASP A 243 -6.26 -25.70 9.61
N GLU A 244 -7.14 -26.67 9.32
CA GLU A 244 -7.39 -27.79 10.24
C GLU A 244 -6.15 -28.65 10.52
N GLN A 245 -5.26 -28.82 9.55
CA GLN A 245 -4.02 -29.59 9.75
C GLN A 245 -3.16 -28.91 10.81
N THR A 246 -3.03 -27.60 10.74
CA THR A 246 -2.33 -26.79 11.74
C THR A 246 -2.98 -26.86 13.11
N LEU A 247 -4.31 -26.76 13.16
CA LEU A 247 -5.06 -26.89 14.42
C LEU A 247 -4.84 -28.28 15.05
N ASN A 248 -4.90 -29.34 14.25
CA ASN A 248 -4.64 -30.69 14.71
C ASN A 248 -3.20 -30.87 15.22
N ALA A 249 -2.22 -30.27 14.56
CA ALA A 249 -0.82 -30.29 15.03
C ALA A 249 -0.68 -29.60 16.38
N ILE A 250 -1.32 -28.44 16.58
CA ILE A 250 -1.33 -27.72 17.87
C ILE A 250 -2.02 -28.55 18.96
N GLN A 251 -3.18 -29.14 18.68
CA GLN A 251 -3.97 -29.89 19.67
C GLN A 251 -3.35 -31.25 20.04
N SER A 252 -2.61 -31.86 19.12
CA SER A 252 -1.95 -33.16 19.32
C SER A 252 -0.62 -33.06 20.07
N ASP A 253 -0.04 -31.86 20.15
CA ASP A 253 1.20 -31.63 20.92
C ASP A 253 0.91 -31.46 22.42
N ASP A 254 1.62 -32.22 23.27
CA ASP A 254 1.44 -32.25 24.71
C ASP A 254 1.66 -30.90 25.41
N VAL A 255 2.39 -30.01 24.80
CA VAL A 255 2.72 -28.67 25.33
C VAL A 255 1.86 -27.59 24.71
N LEU A 256 1.74 -27.56 23.38
CA LEU A 256 0.96 -26.54 22.67
C LEU A 256 -0.53 -26.60 22.98
N SER A 257 -1.08 -27.80 23.15
CA SER A 257 -2.48 -28.01 23.54
C SER A 257 -2.84 -27.36 24.90
N LYS A 258 -1.85 -27.05 25.74
CA LYS A 258 -2.02 -26.42 27.07
C LYS A 258 -1.78 -24.92 27.06
N LEU A 259 -1.44 -24.31 25.93
CA LEU A 259 -1.31 -22.87 25.83
C LEU A 259 -2.64 -22.18 26.21
N THR A 260 -2.53 -21.02 26.85
CA THR A 260 -3.71 -20.27 27.32
C THR A 260 -4.64 -19.94 26.16
N ALA A 261 -4.12 -19.56 25.00
CA ALA A 261 -4.92 -19.29 23.82
C ALA A 261 -5.75 -20.51 23.37
N VAL A 262 -5.16 -21.71 23.40
CA VAL A 262 -5.85 -22.95 23.00
C VAL A 262 -6.94 -23.34 23.99
N THR A 263 -6.58 -23.37 25.29
CA THR A 263 -7.50 -23.81 26.37
C THR A 263 -8.64 -22.82 26.62
N SER A 264 -8.46 -21.54 26.26
CA SER A 264 -9.46 -20.48 26.40
C SER A 264 -10.27 -20.23 25.12
N GLY A 265 -10.08 -21.00 24.06
CA GLY A 265 -10.75 -20.80 22.80
C GLY A 265 -10.34 -19.53 22.04
N LYS A 266 -9.16 -19.02 22.33
CA LYS A 266 -8.58 -17.83 21.69
C LYS A 266 -7.66 -18.21 20.50
N ALA A 267 -8.10 -19.19 19.71
CA ALA A 267 -7.46 -19.61 18.47
C ALA A 267 -8.42 -19.38 17.30
N LEU A 268 -7.98 -18.61 16.30
CA LEU A 268 -8.79 -18.28 15.11
C LEU A 268 -8.12 -18.78 13.85
N GLN A 269 -8.91 -19.45 13.02
CA GLN A 269 -8.48 -19.81 11.68
C GLN A 269 -8.50 -18.58 10.77
N VAL A 270 -7.33 -18.28 10.19
CA VAL A 270 -7.13 -17.32 9.12
C VAL A 270 -6.31 -18.05 8.05
N SER A 271 -6.89 -18.30 6.90
CA SER A 271 -6.18 -19.08 5.87
C SER A 271 -4.87 -18.40 5.45
N GLU A 272 -3.88 -19.19 5.07
CA GLU A 272 -2.61 -18.64 4.55
C GLU A 272 -2.85 -17.77 3.31
N LYS A 273 -3.83 -18.15 2.49
CA LYS A 273 -4.26 -17.36 1.34
C LYS A 273 -4.76 -15.98 1.74
N ASP A 274 -5.62 -15.88 2.76
CA ASP A 274 -6.18 -14.59 3.18
C ASP A 274 -5.15 -13.73 3.90
N ILE A 275 -4.33 -14.34 4.76
CA ILE A 275 -3.35 -13.60 5.56
C ILE A 275 -2.17 -13.04 4.74
N THR A 276 -1.93 -13.56 3.54
CA THR A 276 -0.86 -13.10 2.65
C THR A 276 -1.33 -12.16 1.54
N ARG A 277 -2.63 -11.91 1.39
CA ARG A 277 -3.16 -10.95 0.43
C ARG A 277 -2.98 -9.51 0.92
N GLN A 278 -2.66 -8.59 0.00
CA GLN A 278 -2.13 -7.27 0.33
C GLN A 278 -2.99 -6.11 -0.23
N GLY A 279 -4.27 -6.34 -0.46
CA GLY A 279 -5.20 -5.36 -0.99
C GLY A 279 -6.58 -5.43 -0.33
N LEU A 280 -7.59 -5.74 -1.12
CA LEU A 280 -8.99 -5.76 -0.67
C LEU A 280 -9.23 -6.78 0.45
N THR A 281 -8.64 -7.98 0.34
CA THR A 281 -8.75 -9.04 1.35
C THR A 281 -8.01 -8.72 2.63
N ALA A 282 -6.93 -7.93 2.55
CA ALA A 282 -6.14 -7.53 3.70
C ALA A 282 -6.97 -6.83 4.78
N LEU A 283 -7.83 -5.89 4.39
CA LEU A 283 -8.70 -5.17 5.32
C LEU A 283 -9.71 -6.12 5.97
N ALA A 284 -10.39 -6.95 5.17
CA ALA A 284 -11.35 -7.92 5.68
C ALA A 284 -10.70 -8.93 6.65
N THR A 285 -9.46 -9.34 6.36
CA THR A 285 -8.69 -10.23 7.22
C THR A 285 -8.33 -9.55 8.54
N LEU A 286 -7.84 -8.31 8.49
CA LEU A 286 -7.52 -7.53 9.68
C LEU A 286 -8.77 -7.28 10.53
N GLU A 287 -9.90 -6.89 9.95
CA GLU A 287 -11.17 -6.70 10.63
C GLU A 287 -11.66 -7.99 11.30
N LYS A 288 -11.51 -9.14 10.62
CA LYS A 288 -11.81 -10.46 11.19
C LYS A 288 -10.95 -10.78 12.41
N MET A 289 -9.64 -10.51 12.32
CA MET A 289 -8.71 -10.72 13.44
C MET A 289 -9.04 -9.82 14.62
N ILE A 290 -9.27 -8.53 14.38
CA ILE A 290 -9.66 -7.55 15.41
C ILE A 290 -10.99 -7.92 16.04
N GLY A 291 -12.02 -8.24 15.23
CA GLY A 291 -13.35 -8.61 15.73
C GLY A 291 -13.33 -9.88 16.59
N PHE A 292 -12.40 -10.81 16.33
CA PHE A 292 -12.19 -11.97 17.18
C PHE A 292 -11.50 -11.61 18.51
N MET A 293 -10.50 -10.75 18.48
CA MET A 293 -9.77 -10.32 19.67
C MET A 293 -10.61 -9.37 20.53
N HIS A 294 -11.38 -8.49 19.89
CA HIS A 294 -12.14 -7.38 20.47
C HIS A 294 -13.62 -7.43 20.04
N PRO A 295 -14.39 -8.44 20.50
CA PRO A 295 -15.80 -8.62 20.06
C PRO A 295 -16.73 -7.46 20.47
N GLU A 296 -16.31 -6.62 21.40
CA GLU A 296 -17.00 -5.39 21.77
C GLU A 296 -17.01 -4.35 20.65
N LEU A 297 -15.96 -4.28 19.83
CA LEU A 297 -15.88 -3.37 18.67
C LEU A 297 -16.84 -3.81 17.56
N ALA A 298 -16.94 -5.11 17.30
CA ALA A 298 -17.87 -5.65 16.32
C ALA A 298 -19.34 -5.34 16.65
N LYS A 299 -19.69 -5.29 17.93
CA LYS A 299 -21.05 -4.92 18.40
C LYS A 299 -21.36 -3.44 18.22
N LYS A 300 -20.36 -2.57 18.31
CA LYS A 300 -20.54 -1.13 18.13
C LYS A 300 -20.84 -0.79 16.68
N ALA A 301 -20.13 -1.41 15.72
CA ALA A 301 -20.37 -1.22 14.29
C ALA A 301 -21.83 -1.61 13.89
N THR A 302 -22.33 -2.74 14.36
CA THR A 302 -23.72 -3.19 14.07
C THR A 302 -24.80 -2.29 14.71
N THR A 303 -24.47 -1.58 15.80
CA THR A 303 -25.42 -0.67 16.44
C THR A 303 -25.49 0.65 15.67
N ASP A 304 -24.39 1.12 15.14
CA ASP A 304 -24.33 2.35 14.33
C ASP A 304 -24.93 2.14 12.92
N GLU A 305 -24.75 0.98 12.29
CA GLU A 305 -25.44 0.62 11.03
C GLU A 305 -26.96 0.45 11.23
N ALA A 306 -27.40 -0.13 12.33
CA ALA A 306 -28.84 -0.28 12.62
C ALA A 306 -29.52 1.10 12.88
N ALA A 307 -28.79 2.06 13.44
CA ALA A 307 -29.27 3.42 13.61
C ALA A 307 -29.38 4.18 12.28
N THR A 308 -28.55 3.85 11.29
CA THR A 308 -28.54 4.47 9.96
C THR A 308 -29.61 3.87 9.02
N GLN A 309 -30.02 2.60 9.21
CA GLN A 309 -31.01 1.93 8.37
C GLN A 309 -32.48 2.20 8.77
N ALA A 310 -32.75 2.85 9.88
CA ALA A 310 -34.12 3.10 10.36
C ALA A 310 -34.82 4.33 9.72
N GLN A 311 -34.23 4.99 8.75
CA GLN A 311 -34.85 6.12 8.05
C GLN A 311 -34.81 5.97 6.53
N THR A 312 -35.78 5.27 5.96
CA THR A 312 -36.35 5.56 4.64
C THR A 312 -37.73 4.92 4.56
N PRO A 313 -38.83 5.60 4.08
CA PRO A 313 -38.93 5.80 2.64
C PRO A 313 -39.62 7.11 2.19
N ALA A 314 -39.34 7.43 0.93
CA ALA A 314 -40.05 8.30 0.00
C ALA A 314 -39.84 9.81 0.12
N GLN A 315 -38.95 10.30 -0.77
CA GLN A 315 -39.31 11.42 -1.67
C GLN A 315 -38.22 11.59 -2.75
N THR A 316 -38.63 11.48 -3.98
CA THR A 316 -37.80 11.53 -5.18
C THR A 316 -37.80 12.94 -5.78
N ALA A 317 -36.69 13.41 -6.28
CA ALA A 317 -36.52 14.37 -7.37
C ALA A 317 -36.34 15.88 -7.08
N THR A 318 -36.08 16.33 -5.84
CA THR A 318 -35.71 17.76 -5.65
C THR A 318 -34.38 17.94 -4.89
N GLU A 319 -33.64 16.88 -4.67
CA GLU A 319 -32.53 16.83 -3.70
C GLU A 319 -31.11 16.92 -4.27
N ALA A 320 -30.92 16.82 -5.58
CA ALA A 320 -29.56 16.77 -6.15
C ALA A 320 -28.75 18.08 -5.98
N ALA A 321 -29.40 19.21 -5.88
CA ALA A 321 -28.72 20.50 -5.67
C ALA A 321 -28.52 20.85 -4.18
N THR A 322 -29.31 20.23 -3.29
CA THR A 322 -29.20 20.44 -1.84
C THR A 322 -28.19 19.49 -1.17
N GLN A 323 -27.97 18.33 -1.74
CA GLN A 323 -27.02 17.35 -1.22
C GLN A 323 -25.55 17.79 -1.36
N ALA A 324 -25.18 18.45 -2.46
CA ALA A 324 -23.82 18.98 -2.64
C ALA A 324 -23.48 20.08 -1.61
N ALA A 325 -24.45 20.95 -1.27
CA ALA A 325 -24.25 22.00 -0.27
C ALA A 325 -24.25 21.45 1.17
N THR A 326 -24.97 20.35 1.42
CA THR A 326 -25.05 19.74 2.76
C THR A 326 -23.84 18.86 3.06
N GLN A 327 -23.24 18.20 2.05
CA GLN A 327 -22.00 17.45 2.20
C GLN A 327 -20.81 18.38 2.46
N ALA A 328 -20.71 19.51 1.77
CA ALA A 328 -19.69 20.52 2.05
C ALA A 328 -19.80 21.13 3.46
N ALA A 329 -21.03 21.31 3.96
CA ALA A 329 -21.28 21.80 5.30
C ALA A 329 -21.01 20.73 6.39
N ALA A 330 -21.25 19.45 6.10
CA ALA A 330 -20.97 18.34 7.03
C ALA A 330 -19.46 18.08 7.18
N GLN A 331 -18.70 18.16 6.10
CA GLN A 331 -17.24 18.07 6.13
C GLN A 331 -16.62 19.26 6.89
N ALA A 332 -17.13 20.47 6.72
CA ALA A 332 -16.70 21.63 7.47
C ALA A 332 -17.05 21.55 8.98
N THR A 333 -18.08 20.79 9.35
CA THR A 333 -18.50 20.64 10.76
C THR A 333 -17.75 19.53 11.48
N GLN A 334 -17.27 18.49 10.76
CA GLN A 334 -16.39 17.45 11.33
C GLN A 334 -14.98 17.99 11.60
N ALA A 335 -14.42 18.78 10.69
CA ALA A 335 -13.13 19.43 10.89
C ALA A 335 -13.11 20.44 12.07
N ALA A 336 -14.26 20.92 12.52
CA ALA A 336 -14.36 21.89 13.61
C ALA A 336 -14.37 21.27 15.02
N ASN A 337 -14.38 19.93 15.17
CA ASN A 337 -14.51 19.25 16.47
C ASN A 337 -13.27 18.41 16.87
N GLU A 338 -12.27 18.31 16.02
CA GLU A 338 -11.01 17.64 16.39
C GLU A 338 -10.04 18.64 17.06
N VAL A 339 -9.42 18.22 18.15
CA VAL A 339 -8.33 19.01 18.73
C VAL A 339 -7.15 18.96 17.77
N PRO A 340 -6.59 20.11 17.34
CA PRO A 340 -5.45 20.13 16.43
C PRO A 340 -4.28 19.30 16.98
N HIS A 341 -3.75 18.39 16.17
CA HIS A 341 -2.61 17.53 16.52
C HIS A 341 -1.57 17.54 15.39
N SER A 342 -0.33 17.17 15.73
CA SER A 342 0.73 17.08 14.73
C SER A 342 0.53 15.86 13.83
N GLU A 343 0.66 16.06 12.52
CA GLU A 343 0.67 15.00 11.52
C GLU A 343 2.11 14.65 11.06
N ALA A 344 3.14 15.25 11.69
CA ALA A 344 4.53 15.03 11.30
C ALA A 344 4.95 13.54 11.34
N ASP A 345 4.35 12.75 12.23
CA ASP A 345 4.63 11.32 12.34
C ASP A 345 4.11 10.49 11.13
N ARG A 346 3.26 11.09 10.28
CA ARG A 346 2.80 10.51 9.01
C ARG A 346 3.80 10.72 7.86
N TYR A 347 4.80 11.56 8.10
CA TYR A 347 5.83 11.96 7.15
C TYR A 347 7.19 11.61 7.72
N ASP A 348 8.15 11.25 6.88
CA ASP A 348 9.52 10.94 7.31
C ASP A 348 10.34 12.22 7.55
N ILE A 349 9.74 13.21 8.24
CA ILE A 349 10.38 14.48 8.57
C ILE A 349 10.60 14.59 10.09
N LYS A 350 11.85 14.89 10.48
CA LYS A 350 12.19 15.15 11.88
C LYS A 350 12.18 16.65 12.15
N ILE A 351 11.08 17.14 12.70
CA ILE A 351 10.94 18.57 13.02
C ILE A 351 11.75 18.90 14.27
N THR A 352 13.02 19.28 14.05
CA THR A 352 13.91 19.77 15.08
C THR A 352 13.76 21.30 15.22
N ASP A 353 14.19 21.89 16.35
CA ASP A 353 14.00 23.33 16.59
C ASP A 353 14.83 24.23 15.66
N ASP A 354 15.83 23.69 14.99
CA ASP A 354 16.70 24.35 14.03
C ASP A 354 16.36 24.01 12.57
N LEU A 355 15.36 23.15 12.31
CA LEU A 355 14.96 22.81 10.95
C LEU A 355 14.40 24.05 10.23
N SER A 356 15.01 24.36 9.11
CA SER A 356 14.60 25.43 8.22
C SER A 356 14.97 25.07 6.79
N LEU A 357 14.00 25.12 5.89
CA LEU A 357 14.14 24.76 4.48
C LEU A 357 13.87 25.98 3.60
N LYS A 358 14.69 26.19 2.60
CA LYS A 358 14.60 27.36 1.71
C LYS A 358 15.06 27.02 0.31
N LYS A 359 14.80 27.91 -0.62
CA LYS A 359 15.22 27.78 -2.00
C LYS A 359 16.72 27.47 -2.15
N GLY A 360 17.01 26.43 -2.91
CA GLY A 360 18.34 25.88 -3.15
C GLY A 360 18.68 24.70 -2.23
N ASP A 361 17.87 24.40 -1.21
CA ASP A 361 18.05 23.21 -0.41
C ASP A 361 17.61 21.96 -1.20
N GLU A 362 18.28 20.86 -0.95
CA GLU A 362 18.09 19.58 -1.64
C GLU A 362 18.29 18.43 -0.66
N ASP A 363 17.48 17.39 -0.78
CA ASP A 363 17.64 16.18 0.00
C ASP A 363 18.95 15.47 -0.30
N LYS A 364 19.68 15.04 0.74
CA LYS A 364 20.99 14.39 0.62
C LYS A 364 21.07 13.16 1.52
N GLY A 365 21.57 12.08 0.94
CA GLY A 365 21.68 10.80 1.64
C GLY A 365 20.29 10.27 1.99
N ASP A 366 20.06 9.99 3.27
CA ASP A 366 18.79 9.47 3.77
C ASP A 366 17.78 10.55 4.18
N SER A 367 18.14 11.85 4.09
CA SER A 367 17.22 12.96 4.39
C SER A 367 16.21 13.12 3.27
N LYS A 368 14.95 13.31 3.66
CA LYS A 368 13.81 13.59 2.77
C LYS A 368 13.07 14.86 3.19
N ASP A 369 13.70 15.74 3.95
CA ASP A 369 13.02 16.88 4.57
C ASP A 369 12.37 17.82 3.53
N VAL A 370 13.01 18.02 2.37
CA VAL A 370 12.47 18.84 1.27
C VAL A 370 11.35 18.10 0.57
N TRP A 371 11.50 16.82 0.31
CA TRP A 371 10.49 15.99 -0.32
C TRP A 371 9.21 15.90 0.53
N GLU A 372 9.34 15.68 1.84
CA GLU A 372 8.22 15.62 2.77
C GLU A 372 7.51 16.98 2.92
N LEU A 373 8.25 18.08 2.95
CA LEU A 373 7.69 19.42 2.90
C LEU A 373 6.85 19.62 1.63
N GLN A 374 7.41 19.28 0.46
CA GLN A 374 6.72 19.37 -0.83
C GLN A 374 5.48 18.49 -0.88
N HIS A 375 5.59 17.25 -0.40
CA HIS A 375 4.49 16.29 -0.33
C HIS A 375 3.33 16.83 0.55
N ARG A 376 3.66 17.44 1.69
CA ARG A 376 2.65 18.08 2.53
C ARG A 376 2.01 19.31 1.88
N LEU A 377 2.79 20.15 1.22
CA LEU A 377 2.28 21.31 0.47
C LEU A 377 1.37 20.88 -0.70
N TRP A 378 1.69 19.78 -1.36
CA TRP A 378 0.85 19.19 -2.40
C TRP A 378 -0.47 18.66 -1.82
N ASN A 379 -0.44 17.91 -0.72
CA ASN A 379 -1.63 17.41 -0.02
C ASN A 379 -2.57 18.53 0.51
N LEU A 380 -2.00 19.69 0.75
CA LEU A 380 -2.75 20.90 1.18
C LEU A 380 -3.09 21.85 0.03
N ASP A 381 -2.92 21.44 -1.22
CA ASP A 381 -3.29 22.21 -2.43
C ASP A 381 -2.47 23.51 -2.64
N TYR A 382 -1.28 23.63 -2.06
CA TYR A 382 -0.37 24.75 -2.31
C TYR A 382 0.65 24.46 -3.40
N LEU A 383 1.04 23.21 -3.59
CA LEU A 383 1.94 22.78 -4.67
C LEU A 383 1.11 21.99 -5.71
N VAL A 384 1.09 22.48 -6.95
CA VAL A 384 0.32 21.85 -8.02
C VAL A 384 1.16 20.77 -8.70
N GLY A 385 0.57 19.56 -8.83
CA GLY A 385 1.19 18.42 -9.51
C GLY A 385 2.23 17.70 -8.66
N VAL A 386 2.06 16.39 -8.54
CA VAL A 386 2.97 15.51 -7.79
C VAL A 386 4.40 15.50 -8.36
N ASP A 387 4.56 15.77 -9.66
CA ASP A 387 5.88 15.88 -10.33
C ASP A 387 6.76 17.00 -9.74
N ASN A 388 6.17 17.93 -8.99
CA ASN A 388 6.88 18.99 -8.31
C ASN A 388 7.36 18.59 -6.90
N VAL A 389 7.04 17.37 -6.45
CA VAL A 389 7.57 16.76 -5.23
C VAL A 389 8.90 16.06 -5.57
N THR A 390 9.96 16.83 -5.67
CA THR A 390 11.24 16.42 -6.29
C THR A 390 12.38 16.20 -5.29
N GLY A 391 12.22 16.63 -4.03
CA GLY A 391 13.33 16.70 -3.06
C GLY A 391 14.30 17.88 -3.29
N TYR A 392 13.98 18.78 -4.24
CA TYR A 392 14.71 20.03 -4.47
C TYR A 392 13.80 21.24 -4.23
N PHE A 393 14.18 22.12 -3.33
CA PHE A 393 13.42 23.32 -3.01
C PHE A 393 13.63 24.40 -4.09
N GLY A 394 12.83 24.32 -5.15
CA GLY A 394 12.84 25.22 -6.30
C GLY A 394 11.90 26.42 -6.16
N ASP A 395 11.68 27.13 -7.29
CA ASP A 395 10.80 28.31 -7.35
C ASP A 395 9.35 27.97 -7.00
N LEU A 396 8.84 26.81 -7.45
CA LEU A 396 7.47 26.37 -7.17
C LEU A 396 7.28 26.06 -5.69
N THR A 397 8.26 25.42 -5.06
CA THR A 397 8.22 25.13 -3.61
C THR A 397 8.28 26.44 -2.80
N GLU A 398 9.14 27.40 -3.18
CA GLU A 398 9.19 28.72 -2.55
C GLU A 398 7.85 29.44 -2.64
N GLN A 399 7.20 29.39 -3.82
CA GLN A 399 5.89 30.01 -4.00
C GLN A 399 4.82 29.31 -3.16
N ALA A 400 4.78 27.98 -3.14
CA ALA A 400 3.85 27.19 -2.33
C ALA A 400 4.00 27.52 -0.82
N VAL A 401 5.22 27.65 -0.33
CA VAL A 401 5.47 28.08 1.06
C VAL A 401 4.97 29.48 1.31
N LYS A 402 5.16 30.44 0.39
CA LYS A 402 4.62 31.80 0.50
C LYS A 402 3.10 31.81 0.57
N ASP A 403 2.45 31.01 -0.28
CA ASP A 403 0.99 30.92 -0.31
C ASP A 403 0.44 30.28 0.96
N TYR A 404 1.09 29.24 1.48
CA TYR A 404 0.76 28.67 2.78
C TYR A 404 0.95 29.69 3.93
N GLN A 405 2.09 30.37 3.99
CA GLN A 405 2.35 31.38 5.02
C GLN A 405 1.30 32.47 5.02
N LYS A 406 0.88 32.91 3.84
CA LYS A 406 -0.21 33.88 3.69
C LYS A 406 -1.54 33.36 4.23
N ALA A 407 -1.91 32.11 3.91
CA ALA A 407 -3.15 31.47 4.38
C ALA A 407 -3.12 31.23 5.90
N ALA A 408 -1.96 30.88 6.45
CA ALA A 408 -1.74 30.66 7.88
C ALA A 408 -1.58 31.96 8.70
N GLY A 409 -1.58 33.14 8.03
CA GLY A 409 -1.39 34.44 8.70
C GLY A 409 0.03 34.67 9.22
N PHE A 410 1.04 34.07 8.57
CA PHE A 410 2.44 34.22 8.90
C PHE A 410 3.10 35.32 8.04
N GLU A 411 4.30 35.73 8.42
CA GLU A 411 5.12 36.56 7.56
C GLU A 411 5.49 35.78 6.29
N VAL A 412 5.29 36.39 5.12
CA VAL A 412 5.48 35.74 3.82
C VAL A 412 6.95 35.86 3.40
N THR A 413 7.76 34.92 3.83
CA THR A 413 9.20 34.91 3.56
C THR A 413 9.59 33.96 2.43
N GLY A 414 8.81 32.89 2.19
CA GLY A 414 9.16 31.78 1.31
C GLY A 414 10.16 30.83 1.92
N ILE A 415 10.55 31.04 3.18
CA ILE A 415 11.40 30.13 3.95
C ILE A 415 10.48 29.31 4.85
N ALA A 416 10.54 28.00 4.73
CA ALA A 416 9.86 27.09 5.64
C ALA A 416 10.71 26.97 6.91
N ASP A 417 10.57 27.96 7.79
CA ASP A 417 11.19 27.96 9.11
C ASP A 417 10.49 26.96 10.06
N ASN A 418 11.06 26.70 11.21
CA ASN A 418 10.53 25.77 12.19
C ASN A 418 9.06 26.05 12.55
N LYS A 419 8.67 27.34 12.67
CA LYS A 419 7.29 27.74 12.94
C LYS A 419 6.36 27.38 11.78
N THR A 420 6.80 27.66 10.56
CA THR A 420 6.06 27.34 9.33
C THR A 420 5.91 25.82 9.18
N ILE A 421 6.99 25.07 9.37
CA ILE A 421 6.97 23.60 9.26
C ILE A 421 6.06 23.00 10.33
N LYS A 422 6.19 23.37 11.60
CA LYS A 422 5.32 22.88 12.66
C LYS A 422 3.84 23.12 12.36
N ALA A 423 3.47 24.28 11.88
CA ALA A 423 2.10 24.61 11.53
C ALA A 423 1.61 23.88 10.27
N LEU A 424 2.48 23.70 9.28
CA LEU A 424 2.14 22.99 8.05
C LEU A 424 1.79 21.52 8.33
N PHE A 425 2.46 20.90 9.29
CA PHE A 425 2.24 19.51 9.68
C PHE A 425 1.19 19.33 10.81
N MET A 426 0.36 20.34 11.07
CA MET A 426 -0.81 20.18 11.94
C MET A 426 -2.03 19.69 11.15
N SER A 427 -2.93 18.96 11.83
CA SER A 427 -4.16 18.43 11.22
C SER A 427 -5.15 19.52 10.78
N ASP A 428 -5.09 20.70 11.40
CA ASP A 428 -5.89 21.89 11.09
C ASP A 428 -5.15 22.89 10.18
N ALA A 429 -4.05 22.50 9.55
CA ALA A 429 -3.35 23.35 8.60
C ALA A 429 -4.30 23.80 7.47
N PRO A 430 -4.35 25.11 7.15
CA PRO A 430 -5.24 25.61 6.13
C PRO A 430 -4.95 24.98 4.77
N LYS A 431 -6.00 24.65 4.01
CA LYS A 431 -5.87 24.20 2.62
C LYS A 431 -5.76 25.37 1.66
N GLY A 432 -4.99 25.18 0.61
CA GLY A 432 -4.88 26.10 -0.52
C GLY A 432 -6.14 26.08 -1.40
N VAL A 433 -6.11 26.92 -2.42
CA VAL A 433 -7.13 26.96 -3.46
C VAL A 433 -6.45 26.76 -4.79
N LEU A 434 -6.73 25.64 -5.43
CA LEU A 434 -6.20 25.33 -6.76
C LEU A 434 -6.83 26.24 -7.83
N PRO A 435 -6.13 26.51 -8.93
CA PRO A 435 -6.71 27.19 -10.09
C PRO A 435 -7.92 26.44 -10.65
N GLU A 436 -8.85 27.16 -11.28
CA GLU A 436 -10.04 26.57 -11.88
C GLU A 436 -9.68 25.51 -12.93
N GLY A 437 -10.19 24.29 -12.77
CA GLY A 437 -9.90 23.13 -13.65
C GLY A 437 -8.64 22.34 -13.30
N VAL A 438 -7.97 22.70 -12.20
CA VAL A 438 -6.82 21.94 -11.66
C VAL A 438 -7.26 21.19 -10.40
N SER A 439 -6.86 19.92 -10.26
CA SER A 439 -7.10 19.12 -9.07
C SER A 439 -5.79 18.47 -8.65
N ASN A 440 -5.52 18.48 -7.35
CA ASN A 440 -4.53 17.63 -6.70
C ASN A 440 -5.19 16.38 -6.09
N GLU A 441 -6.49 16.18 -6.33
CA GLU A 441 -7.15 14.94 -5.91
C GLU A 441 -6.51 13.75 -6.64
N PRO A 442 -6.12 12.70 -5.90
CA PRO A 442 -5.46 11.52 -6.44
C PRO A 442 -6.39 10.67 -7.30
#